data_1eeb0ffa32e0fda7618ee15b607f7941
#
_entry.id   1eeb0ffa32e0fda7618ee15b607f7941
#
_cell.length_a   1.000
_cell.length_b   1.000
_cell.length_c   1.000
_cell.angle_alpha   90.00
_cell.angle_beta   90.00
_cell.angle_gamma   90.00
#
_symmetry.space_group_name_H-M   'P 1'
#
loop_
_entity.id
_entity.type
_entity.pdbx_description
1 polymer ?
#
loop_
_entity_poly.entity_id
_entity_poly.type
_entity_poly.pdbx_seq_one_letter_code
_entity_poly.pdbx_strand_id
1 'polypeptide(L)'
;LEVVKKIGDVNMGLFNKKKSDFIKIKIEDLIEWNEPNGNGCVVSDRITKEGFKVGYMYREQPDEQNPDSGWRFLAGNEDDEYMANSNNHHIFAINTICNYDKDIIPFLHSKTGSCYIRVDSNNFELDDGTKSICVEKRKR
;
A
#
# COMPACT_ATOMS: atom_id res chain seq x y z
N LEU A 1 6.69 -12.46 1.25
CA LEU A 1 5.58 -12.78 1.76
C LEU A 1 5.40 -14.13 2.11
N GLU A 2 6.04 -14.87 1.58
CA GLU A 2 5.94 -16.10 1.89
C GLU A 2 6.31 -16.37 3.16
N VAL A 3 6.97 -15.59 3.62
CA VAL A 3 7.44 -15.68 4.82
C VAL A 3 6.45 -16.09 5.68
N VAL A 4 5.43 -15.73 5.43
CA VAL A 4 4.52 -15.96 6.20
C VAL A 4 4.14 -17.24 6.35
N LYS A 5 4.50 -18.05 5.71
CA LYS A 5 4.14 -19.24 5.79
C LYS A 5 4.54 -19.97 6.86
N LYS A 6 5.12 -19.92 7.50
CA LYS A 6 5.43 -20.58 8.46
C LYS A 6 4.78 -20.55 9.52
N ILE A 7 4.17 -20.38 9.69
CA ILE A 7 3.58 -20.38 10.69
C ILE A 7 2.84 -21.16 11.14
N GLY A 8 2.76 -21.73 10.70
CA GLY A 8 2.12 -22.24 11.17
C GLY A 8 1.89 -22.78 11.90
N ASP A 9 2.28 -22.96 11.81
CA ASP A 9 2.15 -23.34 12.62
C ASP A 9 1.78 -23.31 13.60
N VAL A 10 1.59 -23.22 13.57
CA VAL A 10 1.25 -23.03 14.48
C VAL A 10 0.75 -23.09 15.40
N ASN A 11 0.71 -23.40 15.51
CA ASN A 11 0.26 -23.27 16.35
C ASN A 11 0.30 -22.91 17.34
N MET A 12 0.72 -22.87 17.28
CA MET A 12 0.86 -22.45 18.10
C MET A 12 0.57 -21.68 18.63
N GLY A 13 0.60 -21.32 18.35
CA GLY A 13 0.33 -20.48 18.91
C GLY A 13 -0.40 -20.09 19.22
N LEU A 14 -0.69 -20.24 18.94
CA LEU A 14 -1.29 -19.67 19.21
C LEU A 14 -1.59 -18.78 19.52
N PHE A 15 -1.77 -18.94 19.55
CA PHE A 15 -1.98 -18.04 19.80
C PHE A 15 -1.70 -16.97 19.57
N ASN A 16 -1.98 -16.79 19.37
CA ASN A 16 -1.63 -15.67 19.43
C ASN A 16 -1.14 -15.19 18.23
N LYS A 17 -1.76 -14.83 17.36
CA LYS A 17 -1.38 -14.34 16.25
C LYS A 17 -0.95 -13.01 16.48
N LYS A 18 0.16 -12.68 16.09
CA LYS A 18 0.64 -11.42 16.30
C LYS A 18 0.16 -10.44 15.32
N LYS A 19 -0.12 -9.27 15.74
CA LYS A 19 -0.53 -8.25 14.83
C LYS A 19 0.60 -7.80 13.99
N SER A 20 1.81 -8.19 14.32
CA SER A 20 2.95 -7.77 13.52
C SER A 20 3.13 -8.61 12.27
N ASP A 21 2.35 -9.66 12.11
CA ASP A 21 2.54 -10.54 10.96
C ASP A 21 1.76 -10.07 9.76
N PHE A 22 2.40 -10.12 8.60
CA PHE A 22 1.71 -9.79 7.36
C PHE A 22 0.70 -10.89 7.04
N ILE A 23 -0.41 -10.49 6.42
CA ILE A 23 -1.42 -11.44 6.02
C ILE A 23 -0.89 -12.30 4.89
N LYS A 24 -1.02 -13.63 5.02
CA LYS A 24 -0.53 -14.53 4.01
C LYS A 24 -1.45 -14.55 2.82
N ILE A 25 -0.92 -14.31 1.66
CA ILE A 25 -1.68 -14.45 0.43
C ILE A 25 -0.77 -15.03 -0.62
N LYS A 26 -1.35 -15.60 -1.65
CA LYS A 26 -0.58 -16.08 -2.77
C LYS A 26 -0.27 -14.91 -3.67
N ILE A 27 0.98 -14.77 -4.09
CA ILE A 27 1.37 -13.65 -4.95
C ILE A 27 1.45 -14.15 -6.38
N GLU A 28 0.65 -13.55 -7.25
CA GLU A 28 0.63 -13.89 -8.66
C GLU A 28 1.12 -12.70 -9.46
N ASP A 29 1.58 -12.95 -10.66
CA ASP A 29 2.04 -11.87 -11.53
C ASP A 29 0.81 -11.26 -12.18
N LEU A 30 0.35 -10.16 -11.64
CA LEU A 30 -0.87 -9.53 -12.14
C LEU A 30 -0.58 -8.35 -13.06
N ILE A 31 0.62 -7.79 -13.00
CA ILE A 31 0.97 -6.64 -13.82
C ILE A 31 2.39 -6.74 -14.29
N GLU A 32 2.74 -5.95 -15.30
CA GLU A 32 4.11 -5.76 -15.70
C GLU A 32 4.45 -4.35 -15.34
N TRP A 33 5.65 -4.10 -14.84
CA TRP A 33 6.06 -2.76 -14.46
C TRP A 33 7.34 -2.42 -15.20
N ASN A 34 7.23 -1.52 -16.19
CA ASN A 34 8.35 -1.16 -17.03
C ASN A 34 8.79 0.28 -16.90
N GLU A 35 8.30 0.98 -15.91
CA GLU A 35 8.67 2.36 -15.73
C GLU A 35 10.06 2.48 -15.12
N PRO A 36 10.78 3.55 -15.41
CA PRO A 36 12.11 3.72 -14.86
C PRO A 36 12.01 3.95 -13.37
N ASN A 37 13.03 3.90 -12.65
CA ASN A 37 13.13 4.12 -11.22
C ASN A 37 12.70 2.93 -10.37
N GLY A 38 12.01 1.96 -10.91
CA GLY A 38 11.73 0.75 -10.15
C GLY A 38 10.30 0.60 -9.74
N ASN A 39 9.99 -0.49 -9.05
CA ASN A 39 8.63 -0.86 -8.73
C ASN A 39 8.32 -0.86 -7.23
N GLY A 40 9.16 -0.26 -6.42
CA GLY A 40 8.88 -0.23 -4.99
C GLY A 40 7.74 0.71 -4.67
N CYS A 41 7.04 0.43 -3.60
CA CYS A 41 5.99 1.31 -3.11
C CYS A 41 5.97 1.22 -1.59
N VAL A 42 5.38 2.22 -0.94
CA VAL A 42 5.28 2.24 0.52
C VAL A 42 3.84 1.95 0.88
N VAL A 43 3.61 1.05 1.80
CA VAL A 43 2.27 0.56 2.11
C VAL A 43 2.04 0.56 3.61
N SER A 44 0.90 1.07 4.03
CA SER A 44 0.50 1.08 5.42
C SER A 44 0.27 -0.34 5.91
N ASP A 45 0.70 -0.66 7.11
CA ASP A 45 0.46 -1.97 7.70
C ASP A 45 -1.03 -2.25 7.88
N ARG A 46 -1.87 -1.24 7.87
CA ARG A 46 -3.31 -1.49 7.93
C ARG A 46 -3.79 -2.31 6.76
N ILE A 47 -3.11 -2.19 5.61
CA ILE A 47 -3.49 -2.96 4.45
C ILE A 47 -2.89 -4.37 4.53
N THR A 48 -1.60 -4.47 4.79
CA THR A 48 -0.91 -5.74 4.65
C THR A 48 -0.95 -6.61 5.89
N LYS A 49 -1.22 -6.01 7.05
CA LYS A 49 -1.30 -6.77 8.29
C LYS A 49 -2.71 -6.81 8.86
N GLU A 50 -3.51 -5.77 8.64
CA GLU A 50 -4.85 -5.72 9.22
C GLU A 50 -5.96 -6.00 8.21
N GLY A 51 -5.66 -6.03 6.93
CA GLY A 51 -6.63 -6.45 5.93
C GLY A 51 -7.53 -5.37 5.36
N PHE A 52 -7.21 -4.10 5.64
CA PHE A 52 -7.99 -3.02 5.03
C PHE A 52 -7.69 -2.92 3.55
N LYS A 53 -8.66 -2.52 2.76
CA LYS A 53 -8.40 -2.23 1.38
C LYS A 53 -7.73 -0.89 1.25
N VAL A 54 -7.09 -0.63 0.13
CA VAL A 54 -6.52 0.68 -0.14
C VAL A 54 -7.64 1.68 -0.20
N GLY A 55 -7.63 2.67 0.66
CA GLY A 55 -8.65 3.72 0.67
C GLY A 55 -8.13 5.04 0.15
N TYR A 56 -6.81 5.21 0.12
CA TYR A 56 -6.20 6.45 -0.32
C TYR A 56 -4.86 6.09 -0.92
N MET A 57 -4.58 6.59 -2.10
CA MET A 57 -3.30 6.31 -2.74
C MET A 57 -2.83 7.53 -3.50
N TYR A 58 -1.53 7.79 -3.48
CA TYR A 58 -0.99 8.92 -4.19
C TYR A 58 0.39 8.59 -4.73
N ARG A 59 0.79 9.30 -5.76
CA ARG A 59 2.06 9.05 -6.40
C ARG A 59 2.93 10.28 -6.29
N GLU A 60 4.02 10.17 -5.53
CA GLU A 60 4.93 11.28 -5.38
C GLU A 60 6.16 11.06 -6.22
N GLN A 61 7.07 12.01 -6.23
CA GLN A 61 8.30 11.90 -6.98
C GLN A 61 9.06 10.70 -6.45
N PRO A 62 9.49 9.77 -7.30
CA PRO A 62 10.21 8.60 -6.80
C PRO A 62 11.53 8.96 -6.17
N ASP A 63 11.95 8.14 -5.19
CA ASP A 63 13.26 8.27 -4.58
C ASP A 63 14.27 7.86 -5.66
N GLU A 64 15.26 8.69 -5.91
CA GLU A 64 16.22 8.38 -6.96
C GLU A 64 17.29 7.42 -6.53
N GLN A 65 17.42 7.15 -5.24
CA GLN A 65 18.48 6.30 -4.77
C GLN A 65 18.06 4.87 -4.55
N ASN A 66 16.79 4.56 -4.61
CA ASN A 66 16.28 3.22 -4.41
C ASN A 66 15.23 2.91 -5.46
N PRO A 67 15.00 1.64 -5.77
CA PRO A 67 13.92 1.30 -6.68
C PRO A 67 12.60 1.77 -6.10
N ASP A 68 11.94 2.67 -6.76
CA ASP A 68 10.73 3.30 -6.20
C ASP A 68 9.81 3.76 -7.32
N SER A 69 8.55 3.39 -7.25
CA SER A 69 7.58 3.84 -8.24
C SER A 69 6.98 5.19 -7.89
N GLY A 70 7.12 5.61 -6.66
CA GLY A 70 6.46 6.81 -6.16
C GLY A 70 5.12 6.54 -5.51
N TRP A 71 4.54 5.35 -5.68
CA TRP A 71 3.21 5.08 -5.13
C TRP A 71 3.25 4.86 -3.62
N ARG A 72 2.23 5.40 -2.95
CA ARG A 72 2.05 5.26 -1.51
C ARG A 72 0.60 4.84 -1.30
N PHE A 73 0.39 3.75 -0.57
CA PHE A 73 -0.93 3.17 -0.38
C PHE A 73 -1.30 3.17 1.09
N LEU A 74 -2.45 3.77 1.40
CA LEU A 74 -2.93 3.86 2.78
C LEU A 74 -4.36 3.33 2.85
N ALA A 75 -4.79 2.92 4.03
CA ALA A 75 -6.17 2.51 4.23
C ALA A 75 -7.10 3.72 4.22
N GLY A 76 -6.57 4.87 4.58
CA GLY A 76 -7.34 6.11 4.57
C GLY A 76 -7.79 6.53 5.95
N ASN A 77 -7.63 5.67 6.97
CA ASN A 77 -8.03 6.01 8.32
C ASN A 77 -6.86 6.14 9.27
N GLU A 78 -5.66 6.24 8.76
CA GLU A 78 -4.49 6.41 9.61
C GLU A 78 -4.50 7.83 10.19
N ASP A 79 -4.22 7.95 11.48
CA ASP A 79 -4.13 9.28 12.09
C ASP A 79 -2.67 9.74 12.04
N ASP A 80 -2.43 10.94 12.53
CA ASP A 80 -1.10 11.53 12.45
C ASP A 80 -0.08 10.74 13.24
N GLU A 81 -0.47 10.20 14.37
CA GLU A 81 0.46 9.45 15.18
C GLU A 81 0.85 8.17 14.46
N TYR A 82 -0.10 7.51 13.83
CA TYR A 82 0.18 6.30 13.06
C TYR A 82 1.11 6.62 11.90
N MET A 83 0.83 7.71 11.20
CA MET A 83 1.64 8.09 10.06
C MET A 83 3.05 8.48 10.43
N ALA A 84 3.24 9.01 11.62
CA ALA A 84 4.57 9.46 12.04
C ALA A 84 5.49 8.30 12.43
N ASN A 85 4.94 7.11 12.66
CA ASN A 85 5.75 5.98 13.07
C ASN A 85 6.16 5.17 11.84
N SER A 86 7.44 5.24 11.48
CA SER A 86 7.89 4.55 10.27
C SER A 86 7.78 3.05 10.36
N ASN A 87 7.62 2.48 11.56
CA ASN A 87 7.43 1.05 11.69
C ASN A 87 6.05 0.59 11.25
N ASN A 88 5.15 1.52 10.96
CA ASN A 88 3.80 1.19 10.50
C ASN A 88 3.68 1.12 8.98
N HIS A 89 4.80 1.26 8.27
CA HIS A 89 4.80 1.25 6.81
C HIS A 89 5.94 0.39 6.32
N HIS A 90 5.74 -0.32 5.24
CA HIS A 90 6.79 -1.17 4.69
C HIS A 90 6.83 -1.06 3.18
N ILE A 91 7.95 -1.42 2.60
CA ILE A 91 8.15 -1.33 1.16
C ILE A 91 7.86 -2.67 0.52
N PHE A 92 7.08 -2.64 -0.54
CA PHE A 92 6.73 -3.83 -1.31
C PHE A 92 6.88 -3.53 -2.79
N ALA A 93 6.95 -4.56 -3.61
CA ALA A 93 6.82 -4.37 -5.05
C ALA A 93 5.35 -4.07 -5.37
N ILE A 94 5.10 -3.26 -6.37
CA ILE A 94 3.72 -2.92 -6.72
C ILE A 94 2.90 -4.16 -7.02
N ASN A 95 3.45 -5.12 -7.74
CA ASN A 95 2.70 -6.33 -8.07
C ASN A 95 2.23 -7.04 -6.80
N THR A 96 3.02 -7.01 -5.74
CA THR A 96 2.61 -7.62 -4.49
C THR A 96 1.36 -6.96 -3.95
N ILE A 97 1.29 -5.65 -3.99
CA ILE A 97 0.12 -4.94 -3.45
C ILE A 97 -1.09 -5.13 -4.34
N CYS A 98 -0.91 -5.33 -5.63
CA CYS A 98 -2.03 -5.65 -6.50
C CYS A 98 -2.70 -6.95 -6.07
N ASN A 99 -1.95 -7.87 -5.43
CA ASN A 99 -2.53 -9.09 -4.92
C ASN A 99 -3.32 -8.89 -3.63
N TYR A 100 -2.99 -7.84 -2.86
CA TYR A 100 -3.79 -7.50 -1.69
C TYR A 100 -5.06 -6.73 -2.09
N ASP A 101 -4.98 -5.96 -3.18
CA ASP A 101 -6.14 -5.16 -3.59
C ASP A 101 -6.05 -4.90 -5.09
N LYS A 102 -6.81 -5.66 -5.86
CA LYS A 102 -6.76 -5.56 -7.31
C LYS A 102 -7.40 -4.28 -7.84
N ASP A 103 -8.16 -3.60 -7.00
CA ASP A 103 -8.84 -2.38 -7.45
C ASP A 103 -7.86 -1.27 -7.81
N ILE A 104 -6.61 -1.35 -7.37
CA ILE A 104 -5.65 -0.29 -7.66
C ILE A 104 -5.07 -0.39 -9.06
N ILE A 105 -5.19 -1.56 -9.70
CA ILE A 105 -4.48 -1.81 -10.96
C ILE A 105 -4.76 -0.78 -12.05
N PRO A 106 -5.99 -0.35 -12.29
CA PRO A 106 -6.24 0.57 -13.41
C PRO A 106 -5.56 1.94 -13.25
N PHE A 107 -5.10 2.28 -12.04
CA PHE A 107 -4.59 3.62 -11.80
C PHE A 107 -3.08 3.71 -11.75
N LEU A 108 -2.38 2.59 -11.86
CA LEU A 108 -0.97 2.56 -11.54
C LEU A 108 -0.05 3.32 -12.48
N HIS A 109 -0.52 3.61 -13.70
CA HIS A 109 0.30 4.38 -14.63
C HIS A 109 -0.07 5.86 -14.67
N SER A 110 -0.86 6.31 -13.69
CA SER A 110 -1.16 7.72 -13.56
C SER A 110 0.12 8.49 -13.27
N LYS A 111 0.18 9.75 -13.66
CA LYS A 111 1.42 10.50 -13.52
C LYS A 111 1.71 10.88 -12.08
N THR A 112 2.95 11.22 -11.83
CA THR A 112 3.37 11.73 -10.54
C THR A 112 2.49 12.91 -10.15
N GLY A 113 2.08 12.93 -8.91
CA GLY A 113 1.19 13.97 -8.39
C GLY A 113 -0.26 13.52 -8.32
N SER A 114 -0.61 12.38 -8.89
CA SER A 114 -1.99 11.90 -8.86
C SER A 114 -2.34 11.41 -7.47
N CYS A 115 -3.58 11.67 -7.06
CA CYS A 115 -4.12 11.18 -5.79
C CYS A 115 -5.49 10.62 -6.04
N TYR A 116 -5.79 9.48 -5.43
CA TYR A 116 -7.09 8.85 -5.59
C TYR A 116 -7.65 8.50 -4.23
N ILE A 117 -8.96 8.66 -4.06
CA ILE A 117 -9.66 8.33 -2.84
C ILE A 117 -10.72 7.30 -3.18
N ARG A 118 -10.82 6.24 -2.39
CA ARG A 118 -11.85 5.24 -2.61
C ARG A 118 -13.19 5.82 -2.17
N VAL A 119 -14.19 5.71 -3.05
CA VAL A 119 -15.50 6.28 -2.77
C VAL A 119 -16.55 5.22 -2.52
N ASP A 120 -16.31 3.97 -2.94
CA ASP A 120 -17.20 2.89 -2.59
C ASP A 120 -16.42 1.58 -2.68
N SER A 121 -17.08 0.46 -2.60
CA SER A 121 -16.39 -0.81 -2.43
C SER A 121 -15.43 -1.13 -3.57
N ASN A 122 -15.67 -0.59 -4.77
CA ASN A 122 -14.83 -0.92 -5.91
C ASN A 122 -14.29 0.25 -6.69
N ASN A 123 -14.61 1.46 -6.30
CA ASN A 123 -14.27 2.62 -7.10
C ASN A 123 -13.45 3.67 -6.41
N PHE A 124 -12.55 4.29 -7.15
CA PHE A 124 -11.77 5.41 -6.68
C PHE A 124 -12.15 6.65 -7.49
N GLU A 125 -11.96 7.82 -6.88
CA GLU A 125 -12.08 9.07 -7.59
C GLU A 125 -10.79 9.81 -7.50
N LEU A 126 -10.44 10.53 -8.56
CA LEU A 126 -9.25 11.36 -8.57
C LEU A 126 -9.47 12.53 -7.62
N ASP A 127 -8.49 12.78 -6.77
CA ASP A 127 -8.54 13.92 -5.90
C ASP A 127 -7.73 15.01 -6.59
N ASP A 128 -8.36 16.04 -7.05
CA ASP A 128 -7.70 17.09 -7.82
C ASP A 128 -7.15 18.21 -6.95
N GLY A 129 -7.08 17.99 -5.66
CA GLY A 129 -6.52 19.00 -4.79
C GLY A 129 -7.55 19.89 -4.12
N THR A 130 -8.83 19.73 -4.47
CA THR A 130 -9.84 20.51 -3.80
C THR A 130 -10.20 19.89 -2.47
N LYS A 131 -9.80 18.63 -2.23
CA LYS A 131 -10.01 18.00 -0.96
C LYS A 131 -8.71 18.09 -0.19
N SER A 132 -8.77 18.48 1.05
CA SER A 132 -7.57 18.74 1.80
C SER A 132 -6.81 17.48 2.20
N ILE A 133 -7.47 16.34 2.21
CA ILE A 133 -6.80 15.11 2.60
C ILE A 133 -5.55 14.82 1.81
N CYS A 134 -5.60 14.93 0.51
CA CYS A 134 -4.44 14.63 -0.31
C CYS A 134 -3.33 15.61 -0.03
N VAL A 135 -3.63 16.87 0.06
CA VAL A 135 -2.62 17.90 0.29
C VAL A 135 -1.98 17.70 1.65
N GLU A 136 -2.76 17.42 2.66
CA GLU A 136 -2.20 17.23 3.97
C GLU A 136 -1.29 16.02 4.04
N LYS A 137 -1.68 14.92 3.44
CA LYS A 137 -0.82 13.76 3.50
C LYS A 137 0.45 13.93 2.73
N ARG A 138 0.43 14.73 1.66
CA ARG A 138 1.65 14.92 0.93
C ARG A 138 2.64 15.78 1.66
N LYS A 139 2.23 16.53 2.65
CA LYS A 139 3.15 17.35 3.39
C LYS A 139 3.90 16.55 4.43
N ARG A 140 3.50 15.32 4.63
CA ARG A 140 4.21 14.50 5.57
C ARG A 140 5.33 13.76 4.87
#